data_292c2a9a96ef20378a350e08edf8f47c
#
_entry.id   292c2a9a96ef20378a350e08edf8f47c
#
_cell.length_a   1.000
_cell.length_b   1.000
_cell.length_c   1.000
_cell.angle_alpha   90.00
_cell.angle_beta   90.00
_cell.angle_gamma   90.00
#
_symmetry.space_group_name_H-M   'P 1'
#
loop_
_entity.id
_entity.type
_entity.pdbx_description
1 polymer ?
#
loop_
_entity_poly.entity_id
_entity_poly.type
_entity_poly.pdbx_seq_one_letter_code
_entity_poly.pdbx_strand_id
1 'polypeptide(L)'
;MSHLKIAIRVSQLIILNQTANLSNPYESCALLLGSKKENLYEIKEVIPMNNKDSSEVSFTIDEIELLKIYKYAESLNTSVVGIFHSHPSKPFPSETDKTFMEINPIPWLIKSTITEEMRCFIFSDSSRGKIDGIEEIDLVIVKD
;
A
#
# COMPACT_ATOMS: atom_id res chain seq x y z
N MET A 1 8.00 -14.88 14.91
CA MET A 1 8.01 -14.75 13.47
C MET A 1 6.62 -14.42 12.96
N SER A 2 6.52 -13.40 12.15
CA SER A 2 5.23 -13.02 11.59
C SER A 2 4.92 -13.87 10.35
N HIS A 3 3.68 -14.32 10.22
CA HIS A 3 3.19 -14.99 9.03
C HIS A 3 2.12 -14.13 8.37
N LEU A 4 2.30 -12.80 8.47
CA LEU A 4 1.37 -11.86 7.89
C LEU A 4 1.34 -12.00 6.37
N LYS A 5 0.13 -11.92 5.83
CA LYS A 5 -0.11 -11.99 4.38
C LYS A 5 -1.13 -10.95 4.01
N ILE A 6 -1.04 -10.47 2.78
CA ILE A 6 -2.07 -9.62 2.20
C ILE A 6 -2.57 -10.28 0.93
N ALA A 7 -3.88 -10.42 0.80
CA ALA A 7 -4.51 -11.04 -0.36
C ALA A 7 -5.12 -9.99 -1.27
N ILE A 8 -4.76 -10.03 -2.54
CA ILE A 8 -5.27 -9.14 -3.56
C ILE A 8 -5.83 -9.96 -4.72
N ARG A 9 -6.97 -9.54 -5.26
CA ARG A 9 -7.57 -10.21 -6.41
C ARG A 9 -6.93 -9.70 -7.71
N VAL A 10 -6.98 -10.52 -8.74
CA VAL A 10 -6.41 -10.17 -10.05
C VAL A 10 -7.00 -8.86 -10.57
N SER A 11 -8.31 -8.67 -10.45
CA SER A 11 -8.96 -7.43 -10.89
C SER A 11 -8.44 -6.19 -10.15
N GLN A 12 -8.15 -6.34 -8.86
CA GLN A 12 -7.60 -5.25 -8.05
C GLN A 12 -6.16 -4.94 -8.45
N LEU A 13 -5.37 -5.98 -8.72
CA LEU A 13 -4.00 -5.83 -9.18
C LEU A 13 -3.94 -5.08 -10.51
N ILE A 14 -4.87 -5.37 -11.42
CA ILE A 14 -4.98 -4.67 -12.69
C ILE A 14 -5.21 -3.17 -12.46
N ILE A 15 -6.09 -2.81 -11.52
CA ILE A 15 -6.35 -1.40 -11.19
C ILE A 15 -5.07 -0.72 -10.69
N LEU A 16 -4.32 -1.38 -9.82
CA LEU A 16 -3.08 -0.80 -9.29
C LEU A 16 -2.03 -0.62 -10.38
N ASN A 17 -1.90 -1.60 -11.27
CA ASN A 17 -0.97 -1.49 -12.39
C ASN A 17 -1.35 -0.35 -13.34
N GLN A 18 -2.63 -0.18 -13.62
CA GLN A 18 -3.13 0.94 -14.43
C GLN A 18 -2.85 2.27 -13.74
N THR A 19 -3.09 2.34 -12.43
CA THR A 19 -2.83 3.55 -11.64
C THR A 19 -1.37 3.95 -11.75
N ALA A 20 -0.45 2.99 -11.60
CA ALA A 20 0.98 3.24 -11.72
C ALA A 20 1.36 3.73 -13.12
N ASN A 21 0.84 3.08 -14.16
CA ASN A 21 1.16 3.43 -15.53
C ASN A 21 0.66 4.82 -15.91
N LEU A 22 -0.53 5.20 -15.46
CA LEU A 22 -1.11 6.50 -15.77
C LEU A 22 -0.36 7.64 -15.08
N SER A 23 0.27 7.38 -13.95
CA SER A 23 0.98 8.41 -13.18
C SER A 23 2.44 8.54 -13.59
N ASN A 24 3.01 7.50 -14.22
CA ASN A 24 4.43 7.48 -14.56
C ASN A 24 4.81 8.74 -15.37
N PRO A 25 5.89 9.48 -15.04
CA PRO A 25 6.98 9.12 -14.12
C PRO A 25 6.74 9.51 -12.65
N TYR A 26 5.58 10.06 -12.32
CA TYR A 26 5.29 10.49 -10.95
C TYR A 26 4.87 9.29 -10.10
N GLU A 27 5.09 9.40 -8.78
CA GLU A 27 4.58 8.41 -7.85
C GLU A 27 3.05 8.41 -7.91
N SER A 28 2.47 7.21 -7.84
CA SER A 28 1.03 7.05 -7.71
C SER A 28 0.71 6.51 -6.34
N CYS A 29 -0.54 6.62 -5.93
CA CYS A 29 -0.98 6.08 -4.65
C CYS A 29 -2.43 5.60 -4.72
N ALA A 30 -2.75 4.70 -3.82
CA ALA A 30 -4.10 4.19 -3.66
C ALA A 30 -4.30 3.75 -2.22
N LEU A 31 -5.53 3.79 -1.76
CA LEU A 31 -5.90 3.23 -0.47
C LEU A 31 -6.53 1.87 -0.69
N LEU A 32 -6.17 0.91 0.17
CA LEU A 32 -6.66 -0.45 0.11
C LEU A 32 -7.63 -0.66 1.25
N LEU A 33 -8.90 -0.89 0.93
CA LEU A 33 -9.94 -1.10 1.92
C LEU A 33 -10.20 -2.60 2.07
N GLY A 34 -10.48 -3.02 3.28
CA GLY A 34 -10.77 -4.41 3.53
C GLY A 34 -10.85 -4.74 5.00
N SER A 35 -10.42 -5.94 5.35
CA SER A 35 -10.44 -6.41 6.73
C SER A 35 -9.18 -7.18 7.06
N LYS A 36 -8.86 -7.22 8.34
CA LYS A 36 -7.81 -8.07 8.85
C LYS A 36 -8.45 -9.15 9.71
N LYS A 37 -8.13 -10.40 9.43
CA LYS A 37 -8.56 -11.52 10.25
C LYS A 37 -7.35 -12.39 10.53
N GLU A 38 -6.97 -12.49 11.81
CA GLU A 38 -5.76 -13.18 12.23
C GLU A 38 -4.53 -12.59 11.51
N ASN A 39 -3.83 -13.37 10.71
CA ASN A 39 -2.61 -12.92 10.01
C ASN A 39 -2.88 -12.54 8.56
N LEU A 40 -4.13 -12.43 8.15
CA LEU A 40 -4.50 -12.14 6.76
C LEU A 40 -5.17 -10.78 6.65
N TYR A 41 -4.57 -9.92 5.83
CA TYR A 41 -5.20 -8.68 5.38
C TYR A 41 -5.87 -8.99 4.04
N GLU A 42 -7.19 -8.86 3.98
CA GLU A 42 -7.95 -9.12 2.76
C GLU A 42 -8.40 -7.81 2.14
N ILE A 43 -7.93 -7.53 0.93
CA ILE A 43 -8.32 -6.32 0.20
C ILE A 43 -9.68 -6.57 -0.44
N LYS A 44 -10.65 -5.70 -0.14
CA LYS A 44 -11.99 -5.77 -0.70
C LYS A 44 -12.23 -4.71 -1.76
N GLU A 45 -11.55 -3.57 -1.64
CA GLU A 45 -11.69 -2.49 -2.60
C GLU A 45 -10.40 -1.70 -2.70
N VAL A 46 -10.03 -1.33 -3.92
CA VAL A 46 -8.87 -0.49 -4.21
C VAL A 46 -9.37 0.87 -4.67
N ILE A 47 -8.88 1.92 -4.01
CA ILE A 47 -9.30 3.28 -4.34
C ILE A 47 -8.08 4.10 -4.75
N PRO A 48 -7.86 4.30 -6.05
CA PRO A 48 -6.78 5.17 -6.51
C PRO A 48 -6.99 6.59 -5.97
N MET A 49 -5.91 7.19 -5.52
CA MET A 49 -5.93 8.53 -4.97
C MET A 49 -5.04 9.44 -5.81
N ASN A 50 -5.34 10.73 -5.79
CA ASN A 50 -4.52 11.70 -6.47
C ASN A 50 -3.25 11.96 -5.67
N ASN A 51 -2.09 11.97 -6.34
CA ASN A 51 -0.85 12.39 -5.69
C ASN A 51 -0.78 13.91 -5.76
N LYS A 52 -1.03 14.57 -4.65
CA LYS A 52 -1.04 16.01 -4.55
C LYS A 52 0.31 16.63 -4.89
N ASP A 53 1.39 15.88 -4.65
CA ASP A 53 2.76 16.37 -4.89
C ASP A 53 3.15 16.36 -6.37
N SER A 54 2.54 15.47 -7.17
CA SER A 54 2.92 15.25 -8.57
C SER A 54 4.44 15.10 -8.70
N SER A 55 5.01 14.17 -7.92
CA SER A 55 6.46 14.03 -7.77
C SER A 55 6.92 12.60 -8.10
N GLU A 56 8.17 12.49 -8.55
CA GLU A 56 8.81 11.19 -8.80
C GLU A 56 9.39 10.58 -7.52
N VAL A 57 9.47 11.34 -6.44
CA VAL A 57 10.14 10.92 -5.20
C VAL A 57 9.26 10.95 -3.96
N SER A 58 8.04 11.45 -4.07
CA SER A 58 7.12 11.53 -2.94
C SER A 58 5.68 11.50 -3.38
N PHE A 59 4.79 11.19 -2.44
CA PHE A 59 3.36 11.34 -2.68
C PHE A 59 2.68 11.88 -1.42
N THR A 60 1.60 12.62 -1.63
CA THR A 60 0.76 13.14 -0.54
C THR A 60 -0.69 13.03 -0.97
N ILE A 61 -1.51 12.48 -0.09
CA ILE A 61 -2.96 12.41 -0.30
C ILE A 61 -3.60 13.60 0.40
N ASP A 62 -4.48 14.30 -0.30
CA ASP A 62 -5.21 15.42 0.28
C ASP A 62 -5.98 14.98 1.53
N GLU A 63 -5.87 15.75 2.60
CA GLU A 63 -6.44 15.40 3.91
C GLU A 63 -7.97 15.23 3.85
N ILE A 64 -8.64 16.08 3.09
CA ILE A 64 -10.12 16.01 2.95
C ILE A 64 -10.51 14.75 2.20
N GLU A 65 -9.80 14.43 1.12
CA GLU A 65 -10.05 13.21 0.36
C GLU A 65 -9.78 11.97 1.22
N LEU A 66 -8.71 12.00 1.99
CA LEU A 66 -8.36 10.90 2.90
C LEU A 66 -9.48 10.66 3.91
N LEU A 67 -10.00 11.73 4.52
CA LEU A 67 -11.08 11.64 5.49
C LEU A 67 -12.34 11.04 4.86
N LYS A 68 -12.67 11.45 3.64
CA LYS A 68 -13.82 10.91 2.91
C LYS A 68 -13.70 9.39 2.74
N ILE A 69 -12.51 8.90 2.42
CA ILE A 69 -12.30 7.48 2.21
C ILE A 69 -12.39 6.71 3.51
N TYR A 70 -11.87 7.25 4.61
CA TYR A 70 -12.01 6.62 5.92
C TYR A 70 -13.49 6.49 6.32
N LYS A 71 -14.28 7.52 6.08
CA LYS A 71 -15.72 7.49 6.35
C LYS A 71 -16.45 6.49 5.46
N TYR A 72 -16.07 6.45 4.18
CA TYR A 72 -16.62 5.51 3.22
C TYR A 72 -16.34 4.06 3.68
N ALA A 73 -15.10 3.77 4.05
CA ALA A 73 -14.71 2.44 4.52
C ALA A 73 -15.55 2.03 5.73
N GLU A 74 -15.72 2.95 6.70
CA GLU A 74 -16.50 2.70 7.90
C GLU A 74 -17.96 2.37 7.55
N SER A 75 -18.54 3.07 6.57
CA SER A 75 -19.92 2.82 6.14
C SER A 75 -20.11 1.42 5.54
N LEU A 76 -19.03 0.80 5.07
CA LEU A 76 -19.04 -0.55 4.49
C LEU A 76 -18.58 -1.62 5.47
N ASN A 77 -18.38 -1.27 6.73
CA ASN A 77 -17.80 -2.15 7.75
C ASN A 77 -16.43 -2.68 7.34
N THR A 78 -15.67 -1.84 6.65
CA THR A 78 -14.28 -2.13 6.31
C THR A 78 -13.39 -1.08 6.94
N SER A 79 -12.09 -1.22 6.75
CA SER A 79 -11.11 -0.23 7.19
C SER A 79 -10.04 -0.07 6.12
N VAL A 80 -9.22 0.96 6.25
CA VAL A 80 -8.03 1.10 5.40
C VAL A 80 -7.02 0.09 5.91
N VAL A 81 -6.81 -0.98 5.15
CA VAL A 81 -5.92 -2.08 5.54
C VAL A 81 -4.59 -2.04 4.83
N GLY A 82 -4.38 -1.06 3.97
CA GLY A 82 -3.10 -0.93 3.31
C GLY A 82 -3.02 0.35 2.48
N ILE A 83 -1.80 0.67 2.11
CA ILE A 83 -1.49 1.81 1.25
C ILE A 83 -0.66 1.28 0.09
N PHE A 84 -1.03 1.66 -1.12
CA PHE A 84 -0.26 1.35 -2.33
C PHE A 84 0.42 2.60 -2.83
N HIS A 85 1.67 2.46 -3.27
CA HIS A 85 2.26 3.50 -4.11
C HIS A 85 3.25 2.87 -5.09
N SER A 86 3.51 3.60 -6.17
CA SER A 86 4.51 3.23 -7.16
C SER A 86 5.56 4.32 -7.24
N HIS A 87 6.80 3.94 -7.57
CA HIS A 87 7.85 4.90 -7.83
C HIS A 87 8.86 4.35 -8.84
N PRO A 88 9.60 5.24 -9.54
CA PRO A 88 10.59 4.81 -10.53
C PRO A 88 11.92 4.43 -9.88
N SER A 89 11.88 3.48 -8.96
CA SER A 89 13.03 2.96 -8.25
C SER A 89 12.72 1.54 -7.79
N LYS A 90 13.62 0.92 -7.05
CA LYS A 90 13.41 -0.46 -6.57
C LYS A 90 12.14 -0.57 -5.72
N PRO A 91 11.49 -1.75 -5.69
CA PRO A 91 10.23 -1.94 -4.95
C PRO A 91 10.46 -2.10 -3.45
N PHE A 92 11.15 -1.16 -2.84
CA PHE A 92 11.46 -1.14 -1.41
C PHE A 92 11.14 0.23 -0.83
N PRO A 93 10.80 0.30 0.47
CA PRO A 93 10.51 1.59 1.09
C PRO A 93 11.69 2.55 1.02
N SER A 94 11.42 3.79 0.64
CA SER A 94 12.39 4.88 0.75
C SER A 94 12.50 5.32 2.21
N GLU A 95 13.47 6.17 2.54
CA GLU A 95 13.58 6.71 3.90
C GLU A 95 12.33 7.51 4.29
N THR A 96 11.78 8.26 3.35
CA THR A 96 10.53 8.98 3.56
C THR A 96 9.37 8.00 3.81
N ASP A 97 9.30 6.92 3.03
CA ASP A 97 8.28 5.89 3.21
C ASP A 97 8.34 5.30 4.61
N LYS A 98 9.55 4.97 5.09
CA LYS A 98 9.73 4.35 6.42
C LYS A 98 9.19 5.23 7.52
N THR A 99 9.38 6.55 7.41
CA THR A 99 8.85 7.52 8.37
C THR A 99 7.33 7.45 8.44
N PHE A 100 6.67 7.41 7.26
CA PHE A 100 5.21 7.32 7.20
C PHE A 100 4.69 5.94 7.57
N MET A 101 5.46 4.89 7.31
CA MET A 101 5.08 3.53 7.70
C MET A 101 5.05 3.37 9.22
N GLU A 102 5.94 4.05 9.93
CA GLU A 102 5.95 4.05 11.38
C GLU A 102 4.68 4.67 11.95
N ILE A 103 4.18 5.72 11.30
CA ILE A 103 2.94 6.39 11.68
C ILE A 103 1.72 5.58 11.25
N ASN A 104 1.83 4.87 10.13
CA ASN A 104 0.76 4.06 9.56
C ASN A 104 1.21 2.59 9.48
N PRO A 105 1.19 1.87 10.61
CA PRO A 105 1.73 0.50 10.68
C PRO A 105 0.76 -0.55 10.08
N ILE A 106 0.40 -0.35 8.84
CA ILE A 106 -0.39 -1.26 8.03
C ILE A 106 0.44 -1.68 6.82
N PRO A 107 0.05 -2.70 6.07
CA PRO A 107 0.78 -3.09 4.85
C PRO A 107 0.92 -1.96 3.85
N TRP A 108 2.13 -1.81 3.33
CA TRP A 108 2.45 -0.88 2.25
C TRP A 108 2.84 -1.71 1.04
N LEU A 109 2.05 -1.59 -0.01
CA LEU A 109 2.26 -2.30 -1.26
C LEU A 109 2.99 -1.37 -2.21
N ILE A 110 4.22 -1.73 -2.59
CA ILE A 110 5.11 -0.85 -3.36
C ILE A 110 5.42 -1.47 -4.70
N LYS A 111 5.15 -0.73 -5.77
CA LYS A 111 5.46 -1.15 -7.14
C LYS A 111 6.61 -0.34 -7.69
N SER A 112 7.59 -1.03 -8.27
CA SER A 112 8.62 -0.41 -9.09
C SER A 112 8.10 -0.26 -10.51
N THR A 113 8.13 0.97 -11.06
CA THR A 113 7.78 1.18 -12.46
C THR A 113 8.95 0.87 -13.39
N ILE A 114 10.13 0.56 -12.82
CA ILE A 114 11.31 0.16 -13.59
C ILE A 114 11.36 -1.36 -13.77
N THR A 115 11.26 -2.11 -12.65
CA THR A 115 11.37 -3.57 -12.67
C THR A 115 10.03 -4.26 -12.83
N GLU A 116 8.92 -3.54 -12.65
CA GLU A 116 7.55 -4.06 -12.65
C GLU A 116 7.23 -4.92 -11.42
N GLU A 117 8.20 -5.12 -10.51
CA GLU A 117 7.96 -5.87 -9.28
C GLU A 117 7.06 -5.12 -8.32
N MET A 118 6.28 -5.89 -7.56
CA MET A 118 5.43 -5.38 -6.50
C MET A 118 5.74 -6.18 -5.23
N ARG A 119 6.04 -5.48 -4.15
CA ARG A 119 6.36 -6.09 -2.85
C ARG A 119 5.57 -5.40 -1.75
N CYS A 120 5.36 -6.10 -0.65
CA CYS A 120 4.59 -5.57 0.47
C CYS A 120 5.41 -5.58 1.75
N PHE A 121 5.29 -4.50 2.51
CA PHE A 121 6.06 -4.30 3.74
C PHE A 121 5.17 -3.74 4.85
N ILE A 122 5.57 -3.98 6.08
CA ILE A 122 4.88 -3.42 7.24
C ILE A 122 5.92 -3.01 8.28
N PHE A 123 5.64 -1.92 9.00
CA PHE A 123 6.41 -1.53 10.17
C PHE A 123 5.82 -2.23 11.39
N SER A 124 6.68 -2.79 12.23
CA SER A 124 6.24 -3.46 13.45
C SER A 124 7.30 -3.32 14.53
N ASP A 125 6.90 -2.87 15.71
CA ASP A 125 7.78 -2.79 16.87
C ASP A 125 8.29 -4.16 17.29
N SER A 126 7.58 -5.22 16.92
CA SER A 126 7.97 -6.60 17.23
C SER A 126 8.92 -7.18 16.19
N SER A 127 9.32 -6.42 15.18
CA SER A 127 10.25 -6.87 14.13
C SER A 127 11.69 -6.84 14.63
N ARG A 128 11.96 -7.57 15.69
CA ARG A 128 13.30 -7.64 16.28
C ARG A 128 14.28 -8.24 15.29
N GLY A 129 15.48 -7.65 15.22
CA GLY A 129 16.50 -8.08 14.29
C GLY A 129 16.30 -7.56 12.88
N LYS A 130 15.22 -6.80 12.62
CA LYS A 130 14.99 -6.16 11.34
C LYS A 130 15.58 -4.76 11.37
N ILE A 131 16.10 -4.33 10.23
CA ILE A 131 16.60 -2.96 10.09
C ILE A 131 15.40 -2.03 9.98
N ASP A 132 15.40 -0.97 10.78
CA ASP A 132 14.35 0.07 10.76
C ASP A 132 12.94 -0.43 11.11
N GLY A 133 12.82 -1.64 11.66
CA GLY A 133 11.52 -2.20 12.04
C GLY A 133 10.65 -2.61 10.86
N ILE A 134 11.19 -2.63 9.63
CA ILE A 134 10.45 -2.98 8.43
C ILE A 134 10.57 -4.47 8.15
N GLU A 135 9.43 -5.09 7.89
CA GLU A 135 9.34 -6.50 7.56
C GLU A 135 8.61 -6.68 6.23
N GLU A 136 9.15 -7.53 5.35
CA GLU A 136 8.43 -7.88 4.13
C GLU A 136 7.38 -8.94 4.46
N ILE A 137 6.17 -8.79 3.91
CA ILE A 137 5.10 -9.76 4.10
C ILE A 137 4.67 -10.33 2.76
N ASP A 138 4.05 -11.52 2.80
CA ASP A 138 3.67 -12.22 1.58
C ASP A 138 2.49 -11.55 0.88
N LEU A 139 2.64 -11.31 -0.40
CA LEU A 139 1.55 -10.84 -1.26
C LEU A 139 0.95 -12.06 -1.96
N VAL A 140 -0.31 -12.35 -1.64
CA VAL A 140 -1.01 -13.50 -2.20
C VAL A 140 -2.00 -12.99 -3.26
N ILE A 141 -1.84 -13.46 -4.50
CA ILE A 141 -2.72 -13.08 -5.59
C ILE A 141 -3.78 -14.17 -5.73
N VAL A 142 -5.03 -13.78 -5.63
CA VAL A 142 -6.16 -14.72 -5.72
C VAL A 142 -7.02 -14.41 -6.93
N LYS A 143 -7.66 -15.44 -7.46
CA LYS A 143 -8.60 -15.27 -8.58
C LYS A 143 -9.85 -14.57 -8.10
N ASP A 144 -10.42 -13.79 -9.00
CA ASP A 144 -11.71 -13.16 -8.75
C ASP A 144 -12.84 -14.19 -8.69
#